data_b41263947d34827de64c515859d58674
#
_entry.id   b41263947d34827de64c515859d58674
#
_cell.length_a   1.000
_cell.length_b   1.000
_cell.length_c   1.000
_cell.angle_alpha   90.00
_cell.angle_beta   90.00
_cell.angle_gamma   90.00
#
_symmetry.space_group_name_H-M   'P 1'
#
loop_
_entity.id
_entity.type
_entity.pdbx_description
1 polymer ?
#
loop_
_entity_poly.entity_id
_entity_poly.type
_entity_poly.pdbx_seq_one_letter_code
_entity_poly.pdbx_strand_id
1 'polypeptide(L)'
;PYNHVAKAVAFLVNMGYLDSTRGRAGGVMLSDAGRSATVGTVLRATEGDIPMIECEDENGHCPLDKFCRLRNVLAKAREAFYVSVDSVVISELTAGAHPVGPIFVELGFAPPENALPVR
;
A
#
# COMPACT_ATOMS: atom_id res chain seq x y z
N PRO A 1 -12.30 9.09 8.65
CA PRO A 1 -11.70 7.89 8.02
C PRO A 1 -12.09 7.71 6.56
N TYR A 2 -13.40 7.86 6.19
CA TYR A 2 -13.87 7.65 4.81
C TYR A 2 -13.10 8.51 3.78
N ASN A 3 -12.87 9.77 4.06
CA ASN A 3 -12.17 10.68 3.15
C ASN A 3 -10.71 10.27 2.91
N HIS A 4 -10.04 9.69 3.90
CA HIS A 4 -8.66 9.22 3.74
C HIS A 4 -8.60 7.97 2.86
N VAL A 5 -9.50 7.01 3.10
CA VAL A 5 -9.58 5.79 2.28
C VAL A 5 -9.94 6.14 0.83
N ALA A 6 -10.91 7.03 0.62
CA ALA A 6 -11.29 7.48 -0.72
C ALA A 6 -10.14 8.14 -1.48
N LYS A 7 -9.32 8.96 -0.79
CA LYS A 7 -8.12 9.58 -1.38
C LYS A 7 -7.07 8.52 -1.75
N ALA A 8 -6.82 7.56 -0.87
CA ALA A 8 -5.88 6.47 -1.13
C ALA A 8 -6.33 5.62 -2.33
N VAL A 9 -7.62 5.27 -2.40
CA VAL A 9 -8.20 4.56 -3.55
C VAL A 9 -8.04 5.36 -4.84
N ALA A 10 -8.39 6.66 -4.82
CA ALA A 10 -8.24 7.53 -6.00
C ALA A 10 -6.77 7.62 -6.45
N PHE A 11 -5.83 7.70 -5.52
CA PHE A 11 -4.41 7.70 -5.82
C PHE A 11 -3.98 6.39 -6.50
N LEU A 12 -4.36 5.24 -5.95
CA LEU A 12 -4.01 3.92 -6.51
C LEU A 12 -4.66 3.67 -7.87
N VAL A 13 -5.87 4.21 -8.10
CA VAL A 13 -6.52 4.21 -9.43
C VAL A 13 -5.72 5.04 -10.42
N ASN A 14 -5.28 6.24 -10.03
CA ASN A 14 -4.45 7.10 -10.88
C ASN A 14 -3.09 6.48 -11.21
N MET A 15 -2.53 5.70 -10.29
CA MET A 15 -1.30 4.93 -10.50
C MET A 15 -1.52 3.67 -11.36
N GLY A 16 -2.77 3.33 -11.68
CA GLY A 16 -3.13 2.16 -12.47
C GLY A 16 -3.07 0.83 -11.72
N TYR A 17 -2.94 0.84 -10.39
CA TYR A 17 -2.95 -0.38 -9.58
C TYR A 17 -4.37 -0.88 -9.28
N LEU A 18 -5.36 0.00 -9.36
CA LEU A 18 -6.77 -0.32 -9.17
C LEU A 18 -7.61 0.12 -10.36
N ASP A 19 -8.59 -0.69 -10.69
CA ASP A 19 -9.69 -0.34 -11.58
C ASP A 19 -10.92 0.04 -10.75
N SER A 20 -11.61 1.12 -11.14
CA SER A 20 -12.82 1.56 -10.47
C SER A 20 -14.01 1.56 -11.42
N THR A 21 -15.14 1.00 -10.97
CA THR A 21 -16.42 1.01 -11.70
C THR A 21 -17.44 1.79 -10.89
N ARG A 22 -18.12 2.74 -11.53
CA ARG A 22 -19.19 3.55 -10.91
C ARG A 22 -20.54 2.83 -10.98
N GLY A 23 -21.45 3.16 -10.07
CA GLY A 23 -22.83 2.70 -10.08
C GLY A 23 -23.19 1.78 -8.90
N ARG A 24 -24.43 1.27 -8.88
CA ARG A 24 -24.95 0.42 -7.79
C ARG A 24 -24.19 -0.90 -7.62
N ALA A 25 -23.69 -1.46 -8.72
CA ALA A 25 -22.81 -2.64 -8.74
C ALA A 25 -21.33 -2.26 -8.90
N GLY A 26 -21.00 -0.98 -8.67
CA GLY A 26 -19.65 -0.46 -8.77
C GLY A 26 -18.77 -0.89 -7.61
N GLY A 27 -17.48 -0.71 -7.79
CA GLY A 27 -16.49 -1.05 -6.78
C GLY A 27 -15.08 -0.81 -7.27
N VAL A 28 -14.14 -1.34 -6.52
CA VAL A 28 -12.72 -1.25 -6.82
C VAL A 28 -12.15 -2.66 -6.89
N MET A 29 -11.34 -2.92 -7.91
CA MET A 29 -10.66 -4.21 -8.09
C MET A 29 -9.18 -3.96 -8.41
N LEU A 30 -8.34 -4.95 -8.12
CA LEU A 30 -6.96 -4.92 -8.58
C LEU A 30 -6.93 -5.01 -10.11
N SER A 31 -6.23 -4.06 -10.74
CA SER A 31 -5.86 -4.16 -12.15
C SER A 31 -4.83 -5.27 -12.38
N ASP A 32 -4.52 -5.60 -13.62
CA ASP A 32 -3.43 -6.53 -13.93
C ASP A 32 -2.08 -6.01 -13.44
N ALA A 33 -1.84 -4.71 -13.56
CA ALA A 33 -0.66 -4.05 -12.99
C ALA A 33 -0.63 -4.15 -11.46
N GLY A 34 -1.79 -3.95 -10.80
CA GLY A 34 -1.90 -4.07 -9.35
C GLY A 34 -1.68 -5.50 -8.84
N ARG A 35 -2.12 -6.50 -9.60
CA ARG A 35 -1.90 -7.93 -9.26
C ARG A 35 -0.42 -8.31 -9.29
N SER A 36 0.32 -7.79 -10.27
CA SER A 36 1.75 -8.06 -10.48
C SER A 36 2.66 -7.09 -9.70
N ALA A 37 2.11 -6.03 -9.13
CA ALA A 37 2.87 -5.10 -8.32
C ALA A 37 3.37 -5.77 -7.03
N THR A 38 4.53 -5.33 -6.54
CA THR A 38 5.03 -5.72 -5.24
C THR A 38 4.57 -4.76 -4.15
N VAL A 39 4.53 -5.24 -2.92
CA VAL A 39 4.26 -4.39 -1.74
C VAL A 39 5.23 -3.22 -1.69
N GLY A 40 6.52 -3.46 -1.94
CA GLY A 40 7.53 -2.42 -1.96
C GLY A 40 7.29 -1.36 -3.03
N THR A 41 6.90 -1.77 -4.26
CA THR A 41 6.57 -0.82 -5.33
C THR A 41 5.41 0.09 -4.94
N VAL A 42 4.35 -0.46 -4.35
CA VAL A 42 3.18 0.33 -3.92
C VAL A 42 3.54 1.26 -2.77
N LEU A 43 4.28 0.77 -1.77
CA LEU A 43 4.72 1.60 -0.65
C LEU A 43 5.61 2.76 -1.10
N ARG A 44 6.57 2.51 -1.99
CA ARG A 44 7.41 3.59 -2.55
C ARG A 44 6.57 4.63 -3.29
N ALA A 45 5.54 4.21 -4.01
CA ALA A 45 4.65 5.12 -4.73
C ALA A 45 3.74 5.93 -3.81
N THR A 46 3.29 5.36 -2.69
CA THR A 46 2.37 6.02 -1.74
C THR A 46 3.10 6.88 -0.72
N GLU A 47 4.20 6.39 -0.18
CA GLU A 47 4.96 7.06 0.88
C GLU A 47 6.06 7.98 0.30
N GLY A 48 6.49 7.69 -0.93
CA GLY A 48 7.57 8.44 -1.58
C GLY A 48 8.90 8.32 -0.82
N ASP A 49 9.76 9.28 -1.06
CA ASP A 49 11.00 9.45 -0.30
C ASP A 49 10.77 10.28 0.98
N ILE A 50 9.73 9.90 1.75
CA ILE A 50 9.47 10.58 3.03
C ILE A 50 10.69 10.38 3.93
N PRO A 51 11.34 11.45 4.34
CA PRO A 51 12.47 11.36 5.25
C PRO A 51 12.00 10.79 6.59
N MET A 52 12.72 9.79 7.11
CA MET A 52 12.42 9.22 8.44
C MET A 52 12.65 10.22 9.57
N ILE A 53 13.44 11.25 9.30
CA ILE A 53 13.82 12.31 10.23
C ILE A 53 13.86 13.64 9.50
N GLU A 54 13.42 14.71 10.15
CA GLU A 54 13.35 16.05 9.57
C GLU A 54 14.68 16.55 8.97
N CYS A 55 15.82 16.06 9.45
CA CYS A 55 17.12 16.45 8.92
C CYS A 55 17.49 15.78 7.59
N GLU A 56 16.67 14.86 7.07
CA GLU A 56 16.78 14.35 5.70
C GLU A 56 16.03 15.23 4.69
N ASP A 57 15.13 16.11 5.16
CA ASP A 57 14.44 17.09 4.33
C ASP A 57 15.45 18.12 3.81
N GLU A 58 15.32 18.52 2.54
CA GLU A 58 16.15 19.56 1.91
C GLU A 58 16.08 20.92 2.66
N ASN A 59 14.99 21.16 3.41
CA ASN A 59 14.80 22.32 4.24
C ASN A 59 15.19 22.10 5.71
N GLY A 60 15.66 20.91 6.06
CA GLY A 60 16.06 20.55 7.42
C GLY A 60 17.34 21.28 7.85
N HIS A 61 17.25 22.02 8.94
CA HIS A 61 18.39 22.75 9.51
C HIS A 61 18.97 22.00 10.73
N CYS A 62 19.61 20.87 10.46
CA CYS A 62 20.29 20.15 11.55
C CYS A 62 21.77 20.56 11.65
N PRO A 63 22.22 21.09 12.80
CA PRO A 63 23.61 21.48 12.97
C PRO A 63 24.62 20.32 12.87
N LEU A 64 24.14 19.07 12.97
CA LEU A 64 24.96 17.86 12.89
C LEU A 64 24.97 17.23 11.48
N ASP A 65 24.27 17.81 10.51
CA ASP A 65 24.01 17.22 9.19
C ASP A 65 25.26 16.62 8.53
N LYS A 66 26.39 17.35 8.53
CA LYS A 66 27.64 16.93 7.88
C LYS A 66 28.36 15.77 8.59
N PHE A 67 28.04 15.50 9.85
CA PHE A 67 28.74 14.51 10.68
C PHE A 67 27.82 13.47 11.31
N CYS A 68 26.53 13.52 10.97
CA CYS A 68 25.52 12.66 11.59
C CYS A 68 25.62 11.22 11.08
N ARG A 69 26.17 10.33 11.89
CA ARG A 69 26.23 8.89 11.60
C ARG A 69 24.83 8.25 11.64
N LEU A 70 23.92 8.78 12.47
CA LEU A 70 22.57 8.25 12.62
C LEU A 70 21.76 8.41 11.33
N ARG A 71 21.88 9.53 10.63
CA ARG A 71 21.25 9.76 9.34
C ARG A 71 21.52 8.62 8.35
N ASN A 72 22.79 8.26 8.21
CA ASN A 72 23.20 7.19 7.31
C ASN A 72 22.67 5.80 7.74
N VAL A 73 22.59 5.56 9.06
CA VAL A 73 22.03 4.31 9.59
C VAL A 73 20.54 4.22 9.31
N LEU A 74 19.79 5.31 9.52
CA LEU A 74 18.34 5.36 9.26
C LEU A 74 18.03 5.25 7.76
N ALA A 75 18.80 5.92 6.90
CA ALA A 75 18.64 5.78 5.45
C ALA A 75 18.86 4.33 4.98
N LYS A 76 19.86 3.64 5.52
CA LYS A 76 20.10 2.22 5.24
C LYS A 76 18.97 1.32 5.79
N ALA A 77 18.46 1.62 6.98
CA ALA A 77 17.35 0.87 7.57
C ALA A 77 16.07 1.01 6.74
N ARG A 78 15.78 2.23 6.25
CA ARG A 78 14.66 2.49 5.34
C ARG A 78 14.79 1.67 4.06
N GLU A 79 15.95 1.69 3.43
CA GLU A 79 16.18 0.92 2.21
C GLU A 79 16.08 -0.59 2.45
N ALA A 80 16.61 -1.09 3.55
CA ALA A 80 16.49 -2.49 3.94
C ALA A 80 15.02 -2.90 4.16
N PHE A 81 14.20 -2.01 4.71
CA PHE A 81 12.76 -2.22 4.84
C PHE A 81 12.12 -2.40 3.45
N TYR A 82 12.34 -1.46 2.53
CA TYR A 82 11.78 -1.56 1.17
C TYR A 82 12.25 -2.82 0.44
N VAL A 83 13.54 -3.12 0.49
CA VAL A 83 14.09 -4.33 -0.13
C VAL A 83 13.43 -5.61 0.41
N SER A 84 13.11 -5.66 1.70
CA SER A 84 12.44 -6.82 2.30
C SER A 84 11.03 -7.05 1.75
N VAL A 85 10.33 -6.00 1.33
CA VAL A 85 8.96 -6.07 0.80
C VAL A 85 8.89 -5.96 -0.73
N ASP A 86 10.01 -5.67 -1.40
CA ASP A 86 10.10 -5.62 -2.86
C ASP A 86 9.91 -7.00 -3.52
N SER A 87 10.15 -8.07 -2.78
CA SER A 87 9.94 -9.46 -3.26
C SER A 87 8.52 -9.97 -3.07
N VAL A 88 7.65 -9.23 -2.35
CA VAL A 88 6.31 -9.68 -1.99
C VAL A 88 5.30 -9.18 -3.02
N VAL A 89 4.79 -10.07 -3.86
CA VAL A 89 3.77 -9.75 -4.87
C VAL A 89 2.39 -9.65 -4.22
N ILE A 90 1.63 -8.59 -4.55
CA ILE A 90 0.33 -8.31 -3.91
C ILE A 90 -0.66 -9.46 -4.09
N SER A 91 -0.74 -10.06 -5.27
CA SER A 91 -1.64 -11.20 -5.50
C SER A 91 -1.29 -12.44 -4.68
N GLU A 92 -0.03 -12.61 -4.27
CA GLU A 92 0.40 -13.73 -3.44
C GLU A 92 -0.05 -13.60 -1.99
N LEU A 93 -0.27 -12.37 -1.50
CA LEU A 93 -0.79 -12.12 -0.15
C LEU A 93 -2.20 -12.68 0.06
N THR A 94 -2.95 -12.81 -1.03
CA THR A 94 -4.32 -13.35 -1.00
C THR A 94 -4.38 -14.82 -1.42
N ALA A 95 -3.30 -15.38 -1.98
CA ALA A 95 -3.20 -16.78 -2.38
C ALA A 95 -3.15 -17.67 -1.12
N GLY A 96 -4.24 -18.35 -0.82
CA GLY A 96 -4.39 -19.18 0.38
C GLY A 96 -4.86 -18.45 1.64
N ALA A 97 -5.09 -17.16 1.55
CA ALA A 97 -5.72 -16.40 2.62
C ALA A 97 -7.23 -16.71 2.69
N HIS A 98 -7.72 -16.72 3.89
CA HIS A 98 -9.07 -16.98 4.36
C HIS A 98 -10.17 -16.72 3.35
N PRO A 99 -11.19 -17.59 3.27
CA PRO A 99 -12.36 -17.32 2.48
C PRO A 99 -12.92 -15.93 2.87
N VAL A 100 -13.21 -15.14 1.85
CA VAL A 100 -13.65 -13.72 1.97
C VAL A 100 -14.85 -13.57 2.92
N GLY A 101 -15.65 -14.63 3.11
CA GLY A 101 -16.82 -14.65 3.98
C GLY A 101 -16.57 -14.30 5.45
N PRO A 102 -15.62 -14.90 6.16
CA PRO A 102 -15.38 -14.60 7.58
C PRO A 102 -14.96 -13.15 7.83
N ILE A 103 -14.12 -12.58 6.97
CA ILE A 103 -13.64 -11.20 7.11
C ILE A 103 -14.78 -10.20 6.97
N PHE A 104 -15.70 -10.42 6.03
CA PHE A 104 -16.86 -9.55 5.86
C PHE A 104 -17.79 -9.59 7.07
N VAL A 105 -17.96 -10.76 7.69
CA VAL A 105 -18.77 -10.92 8.91
C VAL A 105 -18.12 -10.21 10.11
N GLU A 106 -16.82 -10.36 10.29
CA GLU A 106 -16.09 -9.68 11.38
C GLU A 106 -16.10 -8.15 11.24
N LEU A 107 -16.04 -7.64 10.02
CA LEU A 107 -16.10 -6.20 9.74
C LEU A 107 -17.54 -5.66 9.67
N GLY A 108 -18.56 -6.50 9.84
CA GLY A 108 -19.96 -6.12 9.80
C GLY A 108 -20.49 -5.82 8.39
N PHE A 109 -19.79 -6.25 7.35
CA PHE A 109 -20.26 -6.15 5.97
C PHE A 109 -20.98 -7.43 5.57
N ALA A 110 -22.16 -7.30 4.96
CA ALA A 110 -22.81 -8.45 4.33
C ALA A 110 -22.02 -8.87 3.09
N PRO A 111 -21.77 -10.17 2.87
CA PRO A 111 -21.14 -10.63 1.64
C PRO A 111 -22.04 -10.24 0.45
N PRO A 112 -21.45 -9.88 -0.71
CA PRO A 112 -22.24 -9.62 -1.92
C PRO A 112 -23.04 -10.86 -2.30
N GLU A 113 -24.30 -10.69 -2.68
CA GLU A 113 -25.23 -11.78 -3.02
C GLU A 113 -24.71 -12.75 -4.11
N ASN A 114 -23.69 -12.37 -4.84
CA ASN A 114 -23.04 -13.13 -5.91
C ASN A 114 -21.64 -13.63 -5.58
N ALA A 115 -21.27 -13.74 -4.31
CA ALA A 115 -20.01 -14.39 -3.94
C ALA A 115 -20.09 -15.86 -4.37
N LEU A 116 -19.38 -16.22 -5.43
CA LEU A 116 -19.31 -17.60 -5.90
C LEU A 116 -18.80 -18.49 -4.76
N PRO A 117 -19.43 -19.66 -4.55
CA PRO A 117 -18.96 -20.60 -3.56
C PRO A 117 -17.52 -21.00 -3.94
N VAL A 118 -16.60 -20.74 -3.03
CA VAL A 118 -15.21 -21.18 -3.16
C VAL A 118 -15.23 -22.71 -3.10
N ARG A 119 -14.87 -23.35 -4.21
CA ARG A 119 -14.65 -24.79 -4.29
C ARG A 119 -13.31 -25.17 -3.69
#